data_6c3ecdfe53284e8e21878a2c328ece1d
#
_entry.id   6c3ecdfe53284e8e21878a2c328ece1d
#
_cell.length_a   1.000
_cell.length_b   1.000
_cell.length_c   1.000
_cell.angle_alpha   90.00
_cell.angle_beta   90.00
_cell.angle_gamma   90.00
#
_symmetry.space_group_name_H-M   'P 1'
#
loop_
_entity.id
_entity.type
_entity.pdbx_description
1 polymer ?
#
loop_
_entity_poly.entity_id
_entity_poly.type
_entity_poly.pdbx_seq_one_letter_code
_entity_poly.pdbx_strand_id
1 'polypeptide(L)'
;MNDLKRIIKFSILLIIFGCSGSDDGNQNDATLDYIDLYVSDTQVFIGNSLVFSVFTSTGNNVTTSTDFYVNSVKIPSNTFIFNDVGIYDVYASYNGMNSETIQVSVFPTPLEFKKNVLVEDFTGTWCGWCPRVSYAIKLLKDQEADVSFVAVHNGDQMTISGEAALRQFFGVNSFPTAIINREATWSGNQPGNLAQVTSEIGKKAYSSVAIESSLDGRQLSVTVKLKMGFSYEQIRLGLFLLEDDLRYNQSNYTSYYSDITNGQTAIGFIHDDVLRHSFSNIFGDVISGENVGHDKIYSKEFQYTIPPSFKIENLKLVGFAADFEDRYFINSRSSNIGENQNFQPVD
;
A
#
# COMPACT_ATOMS: atom_id res chain seq x y z
N MET A 1 -1.19 -4.43 12.40
CA MET A 1 -0.21 -5.54 12.59
C MET A 1 -0.15 -6.49 11.39
N ASN A 2 -1.27 -6.78 10.71
CA ASN A 2 -1.25 -7.61 9.49
C ASN A 2 -0.62 -6.91 8.27
N ASP A 3 -0.80 -5.60 8.13
CA ASP A 3 -0.23 -4.82 7.00
C ASP A 3 1.29 -4.71 7.11
N LEU A 4 1.83 -4.60 8.33
CA LEU A 4 3.27 -4.54 8.56
C LEU A 4 3.96 -5.88 8.25
N LYS A 5 3.30 -7.03 8.53
CA LYS A 5 3.82 -8.36 8.18
C LYS A 5 3.79 -8.66 6.68
N ARG A 6 2.94 -7.97 5.92
CA ARG A 6 2.89 -8.06 4.45
C ARG A 6 4.06 -7.31 3.79
N ILE A 7 4.52 -6.23 4.40
CA ILE A 7 5.63 -5.40 3.90
C ILE A 7 6.99 -6.12 4.09
N ILE A 8 7.10 -7.00 5.10
CA ILE A 8 8.32 -7.76 5.41
C ILE A 8 8.21 -9.18 4.82
N LYS A 9 8.09 -9.30 3.51
CA LYS A 9 8.21 -10.60 2.83
C LYS A 9 9.68 -10.94 2.54
N PHE A 10 10.43 -11.35 3.55
CA PHE A 10 11.63 -12.15 3.33
C PHE A 10 11.22 -13.62 3.30
N SER A 11 11.45 -14.28 2.17
CA SER A 11 11.24 -15.73 2.02
C SER A 11 12.20 -16.48 2.92
N ILE A 12 11.74 -16.87 4.11
CA ILE A 12 12.45 -17.88 4.90
C ILE A 12 12.08 -19.24 4.31
N LEU A 13 13.03 -19.82 3.60
CA LEU A 13 12.97 -21.21 3.18
C LEU A 13 13.13 -22.09 4.43
N LEU A 14 12.02 -22.51 5.02
CA LEU A 14 12.02 -23.52 6.09
C LEU A 14 12.39 -24.85 5.45
N ILE A 15 13.65 -25.28 5.59
CA ILE A 15 14.07 -26.64 5.25
C ILE A 15 13.64 -27.55 6.41
N ILE A 16 12.48 -28.16 6.26
CA ILE A 16 12.03 -29.24 7.14
C ILE A 16 12.72 -30.52 6.68
N PHE A 17 13.79 -30.94 7.36
CA PHE A 17 14.30 -32.30 7.23
C PHE A 17 13.42 -33.24 8.04
N GLY A 18 12.49 -33.90 7.36
CA GLY A 18 11.77 -35.03 7.93
C GLY A 18 12.66 -36.29 7.92
N CYS A 19 13.16 -36.71 9.05
CA CYS A 19 13.68 -38.06 9.22
C CYS A 19 12.51 -38.99 9.59
N SER A 20 12.18 -39.92 8.72
CA SER A 20 11.35 -41.08 9.06
C SER A 20 12.27 -42.17 9.64
N GLY A 21 12.21 -42.38 10.92
CA GLY A 21 12.86 -43.50 11.60
C GLY A 21 11.79 -44.52 12.02
N SER A 22 11.99 -45.76 11.66
CA SER A 22 11.17 -46.92 12.03
C SER A 22 11.34 -47.25 13.50
N ASP A 23 10.20 -47.54 14.14
CA ASP A 23 10.04 -48.04 15.51
C ASP A 23 10.73 -49.39 15.70
N ASP A 24 11.66 -49.47 16.68
CA ASP A 24 12.00 -50.71 17.37
C ASP A 24 12.09 -50.42 18.86
N GLY A 25 11.19 -51.03 19.60
CA GLY A 25 11.01 -50.84 21.03
C GLY A 25 12.24 -51.24 21.84
N ASN A 26 12.84 -50.27 22.49
CA ASN A 26 13.64 -50.46 23.69
C ASN A 26 13.49 -49.18 24.55
N GLN A 27 13.02 -49.33 25.82
CA GLN A 27 13.03 -48.22 26.78
C GLN A 27 14.49 -47.89 27.09
N ASN A 28 15.09 -47.02 26.31
CA ASN A 28 16.33 -46.33 26.71
C ASN A 28 15.96 -45.02 27.37
N ASP A 29 16.58 -44.71 28.49
CA ASP A 29 16.67 -43.34 29.02
C ASP A 29 16.97 -42.42 27.86
N ALA A 30 15.99 -41.56 27.52
CA ALA A 30 16.13 -40.67 26.38
C ALA A 30 17.29 -39.70 26.67
N THR A 31 18.42 -39.95 26.03
CA THR A 31 19.60 -39.10 26.15
C THR A 31 19.26 -37.70 25.58
N LEU A 32 19.75 -36.68 26.25
CA LEU A 32 19.64 -35.31 25.79
C LEU A 32 20.62 -35.14 24.62
N ASP A 33 20.12 -35.14 23.39
CA ASP A 33 20.95 -35.10 22.17
C ASP A 33 21.16 -33.69 21.64
N TYR A 34 20.15 -32.83 21.78
CA TYR A 34 20.18 -31.42 21.34
C TYR A 34 19.16 -30.59 22.12
N ILE A 35 19.26 -29.29 21.94
CA ILE A 35 18.25 -28.31 22.39
C ILE A 35 17.81 -27.43 21.22
N ASP A 36 16.51 -27.12 21.18
CA ASP A 36 15.91 -26.20 20.22
C ASP A 36 15.63 -24.84 20.85
N LEU A 37 16.15 -23.81 20.25
CA LEU A 37 15.82 -22.43 20.59
C LEU A 37 14.64 -21.95 19.73
N TYR A 38 13.63 -21.39 20.37
CA TYR A 38 12.51 -20.68 19.74
C TYR A 38 12.58 -19.21 20.13
N VAL A 39 12.36 -18.35 19.15
CA VAL A 39 12.23 -16.91 19.32
C VAL A 39 10.81 -16.48 18.97
N SER A 40 10.25 -15.51 19.70
CA SER A 40 8.89 -15.03 19.45
C SER A 40 8.72 -14.38 18.07
N ASP A 41 9.79 -13.82 17.50
CA ASP A 41 9.85 -13.31 16.13
C ASP A 41 11.32 -13.25 15.68
N THR A 42 11.58 -13.35 14.37
CA THR A 42 12.92 -13.14 13.79
C THR A 42 13.10 -11.74 13.20
N GLN A 43 12.05 -10.92 13.27
CA GLN A 43 12.02 -9.55 12.76
C GLN A 43 11.35 -8.65 13.78
N VAL A 44 12.10 -7.75 14.40
CA VAL A 44 11.60 -6.87 15.46
C VAL A 44 11.97 -5.42 15.19
N PHE A 45 11.20 -4.50 15.76
CA PHE A 45 11.58 -3.09 15.76
C PHE A 45 12.41 -2.75 16.99
N ILE A 46 13.32 -1.78 16.82
CA ILE A 46 14.08 -1.19 17.93
C ILE A 46 13.15 -0.84 19.10
N GLY A 47 13.57 -1.18 20.31
CA GLY A 47 12.79 -0.96 21.52
C GLY A 47 11.77 -2.05 21.85
N ASN A 48 11.48 -2.98 20.92
CA ASN A 48 10.61 -4.12 21.21
C ASN A 48 11.37 -5.26 21.88
N SER A 49 10.69 -5.97 22.78
CA SER A 49 11.25 -7.14 23.44
C SER A 49 11.07 -8.40 22.59
N LEU A 50 12.11 -9.21 22.53
CA LEU A 50 12.10 -10.58 22.01
C LEU A 50 12.07 -11.57 23.17
N VAL A 51 11.27 -12.63 23.05
CA VAL A 51 11.15 -13.69 24.05
C VAL A 51 11.76 -14.97 23.50
N PHE A 52 12.58 -15.62 24.30
CA PHE A 52 13.26 -16.90 24.01
C PHE A 52 12.61 -18.04 24.77
N SER A 53 12.51 -19.20 24.15
CA SER A 53 12.10 -20.44 24.78
C SER A 53 13.00 -21.59 24.32
N VAL A 54 13.33 -22.53 25.21
CA VAL A 54 14.19 -23.65 24.86
C VAL A 54 13.54 -24.96 25.27
N PHE A 55 13.58 -25.92 24.36
CA PHE A 55 13.10 -27.27 24.58
C PHE A 55 14.22 -28.29 24.31
N THR A 56 14.23 -29.37 25.03
CA THR A 56 15.17 -30.49 24.81
C THR A 56 14.68 -31.38 23.68
N SER A 57 15.54 -32.23 23.12
CA SER A 57 15.19 -33.30 22.18
C SER A 57 14.09 -34.23 22.69
N THR A 58 13.91 -34.31 24.03
CA THR A 58 12.84 -35.08 24.70
C THR A 58 11.56 -34.26 24.92
N GLY A 59 11.48 -33.01 24.44
CA GLY A 59 10.30 -32.14 24.52
C GLY A 59 10.13 -31.40 25.87
N ASN A 60 11.09 -31.48 26.79
CA ASN A 60 11.01 -30.76 28.04
C ASN A 60 11.36 -29.29 27.87
N ASN A 61 10.55 -28.40 28.44
CA ASN A 61 10.85 -26.98 28.51
C ASN A 61 11.92 -26.69 29.57
N VAL A 62 13.08 -26.21 29.14
CA VAL A 62 14.23 -25.93 30.02
C VAL A 62 14.60 -24.44 30.04
N THR A 63 13.71 -23.57 29.53
CA THR A 63 13.93 -22.13 29.37
C THR A 63 14.49 -21.45 30.62
N THR A 64 13.97 -21.79 31.81
CA THR A 64 14.37 -21.17 33.10
C THR A 64 15.76 -21.59 33.59
N SER A 65 16.30 -22.67 33.03
CA SER A 65 17.62 -23.23 33.41
C SER A 65 18.65 -23.06 32.29
N THR A 66 18.33 -22.24 31.27
CA THR A 66 19.13 -22.06 30.08
C THR A 66 19.78 -20.67 30.06
N ASP A 67 21.01 -20.60 29.61
CA ASP A 67 21.73 -19.37 29.36
C ASP A 67 21.46 -18.91 27.92
N PHE A 68 21.17 -17.60 27.73
CA PHE A 68 20.89 -17.01 26.43
C PHE A 68 21.99 -16.04 26.04
N TYR A 69 22.28 -15.96 24.73
CA TYR A 69 23.33 -15.15 24.17
C TYR A 69 22.84 -14.36 22.98
N VAL A 70 23.24 -13.08 22.90
CA VAL A 70 23.04 -12.18 21.75
C VAL A 70 24.42 -11.70 21.32
N ASN A 71 24.81 -11.94 20.07
CA ASN A 71 26.17 -11.67 19.54
C ASN A 71 27.28 -12.19 20.48
N SER A 72 27.11 -13.41 21.01
CA SER A 72 28.01 -14.06 21.94
C SER A 72 28.11 -13.41 23.33
N VAL A 73 27.28 -12.41 23.63
CA VAL A 73 27.18 -11.80 24.98
C VAL A 73 26.01 -12.44 25.73
N LYS A 74 26.30 -13.01 26.93
CA LYS A 74 25.27 -13.58 27.77
C LYS A 74 24.31 -12.52 28.28
N ILE A 75 23.01 -12.78 28.15
CA ILE A 75 21.95 -11.91 28.62
C ILE A 75 21.33 -12.42 29.93
N PRO A 76 20.74 -11.55 30.78
CA PRO A 76 20.33 -11.90 32.13
C PRO A 76 19.04 -12.71 32.22
N SER A 77 18.25 -12.77 31.16
CA SER A 77 16.93 -13.44 31.15
C SER A 77 16.59 -13.97 29.75
N ASN A 78 15.47 -14.68 29.66
CA ASN A 78 14.92 -15.15 28.40
C ASN A 78 14.15 -14.07 27.61
N THR A 79 14.42 -12.80 27.90
CA THR A 79 13.89 -11.66 27.17
C THR A 79 15.02 -10.66 26.87
N PHE A 80 14.98 -10.05 25.68
CA PHE A 80 15.96 -9.05 25.29
C PHE A 80 15.31 -7.91 24.50
N ILE A 81 15.76 -6.67 24.77
CA ILE A 81 15.33 -5.47 24.03
C ILE A 81 16.52 -4.99 23.21
N PHE A 82 16.31 -4.87 21.90
CA PHE A 82 17.33 -4.37 20.99
C PHE A 82 17.28 -2.84 20.95
N ASN A 83 18.40 -2.18 21.22
CA ASN A 83 18.50 -0.72 21.22
C ASN A 83 19.10 -0.14 19.93
N ASP A 84 19.64 -0.99 19.05
CA ASP A 84 20.24 -0.60 17.79
C ASP A 84 19.67 -1.46 16.65
N VAL A 85 19.59 -0.85 15.46
CA VAL A 85 19.20 -1.58 14.23
C VAL A 85 20.34 -2.48 13.77
N GLY A 86 20.03 -3.64 13.20
CA GLY A 86 21.05 -4.54 12.71
C GLY A 86 20.57 -6.00 12.64
N ILE A 87 21.52 -6.89 12.37
CA ILE A 87 21.31 -8.35 12.41
C ILE A 87 22.07 -8.88 13.61
N TYR A 88 21.39 -9.66 14.43
CA TYR A 88 21.90 -10.22 15.68
C TYR A 88 21.83 -11.73 15.64
N ASP A 89 22.94 -12.38 15.98
CA ASP A 89 23.02 -13.82 16.17
C ASP A 89 22.56 -14.16 17.60
N VAL A 90 21.53 -14.98 17.74
CA VAL A 90 21.01 -15.43 19.04
C VAL A 90 21.12 -16.94 19.15
N TYR A 91 21.60 -17.43 20.33
CA TYR A 91 21.65 -18.85 20.65
C TYR A 91 21.48 -19.07 22.15
N ALA A 92 21.20 -20.30 22.51
CA ALA A 92 21.01 -20.75 23.90
C ALA A 92 22.02 -21.80 24.28
N SER A 93 22.36 -21.92 25.59
CA SER A 93 23.22 -22.94 26.12
C SER A 93 22.60 -23.59 27.37
N TYR A 94 22.43 -24.90 27.33
CA TYR A 94 21.89 -25.70 28.42
C TYR A 94 22.75 -26.94 28.69
N ASN A 95 23.25 -27.11 29.90
CA ASN A 95 24.12 -28.24 30.29
C ASN A 95 25.33 -28.45 29.36
N GLY A 96 25.92 -27.35 28.86
CA GLY A 96 27.06 -27.39 27.96
C GLY A 96 26.75 -27.66 26.50
N MET A 97 25.48 -27.83 26.13
CA MET A 97 25.01 -27.92 24.75
C MET A 97 24.53 -26.56 24.27
N ASN A 98 24.87 -26.20 23.05
CA ASN A 98 24.38 -24.98 22.38
C ASN A 98 23.29 -25.34 21.37
N SER A 99 22.30 -24.48 21.27
CA SER A 99 21.33 -24.53 20.19
C SER A 99 21.97 -24.10 18.85
N GLU A 100 21.26 -24.37 17.74
CA GLU A 100 21.52 -23.65 16.49
C GLU A 100 21.38 -22.14 16.71
N THR A 101 22.15 -21.37 15.93
CA THR A 101 22.08 -19.90 15.94
C THR A 101 20.93 -19.41 15.07
N ILE A 102 20.10 -18.55 15.62
CA ILE A 102 19.02 -17.86 14.89
C ILE A 102 19.45 -16.42 14.64
N GLN A 103 19.26 -15.93 13.41
CA GLN A 103 19.46 -14.53 13.09
C GLN A 103 18.17 -13.74 13.31
N VAL A 104 18.27 -12.65 14.06
CA VAL A 104 17.20 -11.69 14.32
C VAL A 104 17.54 -10.37 13.65
N SER A 105 16.65 -9.91 12.78
CA SER A 105 16.77 -8.61 12.12
C SER A 105 16.02 -7.53 12.92
N VAL A 106 16.72 -6.48 13.30
CA VAL A 106 16.17 -5.35 14.06
C VAL A 106 16.04 -4.14 13.13
N PHE A 107 14.83 -3.63 12.99
CA PHE A 107 14.48 -2.52 12.10
C PHE A 107 14.22 -1.25 12.91
N PRO A 108 14.40 -0.06 12.30
CA PRO A 108 13.97 1.19 12.92
C PRO A 108 12.44 1.20 13.06
N THR A 109 11.92 1.91 14.07
CA THR A 109 10.48 2.13 14.21
C THR A 109 9.95 2.83 12.98
N PRO A 110 8.90 2.31 12.32
CA PRO A 110 8.34 2.95 11.14
C PRO A 110 7.82 4.35 11.42
N LEU A 111 8.05 5.29 10.48
CA LEU A 111 7.37 6.57 10.47
C LEU A 111 5.94 6.36 9.98
N GLU A 112 4.99 6.95 10.68
CA GLU A 112 3.58 6.84 10.37
C GLU A 112 3.07 8.13 9.73
N PHE A 113 2.24 7.97 8.71
CA PHE A 113 1.62 9.04 7.96
C PHE A 113 0.12 8.82 7.86
N LYS A 114 -0.60 9.91 7.64
CA LYS A 114 -2.03 9.86 7.33
C LYS A 114 -2.24 9.11 6.02
N LYS A 115 -3.10 8.09 6.04
CA LYS A 115 -3.53 7.39 4.83
C LYS A 115 -4.61 8.21 4.13
N ASN A 116 -4.36 8.59 2.89
CA ASN A 116 -5.36 9.12 1.98
C ASN A 116 -5.87 7.97 1.10
N VAL A 117 -7.14 8.00 0.79
CA VAL A 117 -7.79 6.93 0.02
C VAL A 117 -7.72 7.25 -1.46
N LEU A 118 -7.49 6.24 -2.31
CA LEU A 118 -7.62 6.33 -3.76
C LEU A 118 -8.86 5.56 -4.20
N VAL A 119 -9.68 6.18 -5.05
CA VAL A 119 -10.79 5.50 -5.73
C VAL A 119 -10.62 5.66 -7.22
N GLU A 120 -10.46 4.55 -7.94
CA GLU A 120 -10.43 4.51 -9.40
C GLU A 120 -11.78 4.01 -9.91
N ASP A 121 -12.57 4.89 -10.58
CA ASP A 121 -13.89 4.59 -11.12
C ASP A 121 -13.79 4.27 -12.61
N PHE A 122 -13.96 3.01 -12.98
CA PHE A 122 -14.05 2.55 -14.36
C PHE A 122 -15.45 2.82 -14.90
N THR A 123 -15.52 3.77 -15.83
CA THR A 123 -16.75 4.39 -16.29
C THR A 123 -16.77 4.60 -17.81
N GLY A 124 -17.83 5.21 -18.33
CA GLY A 124 -17.96 5.60 -19.73
C GLY A 124 -19.28 6.29 -20.00
N THR A 125 -19.33 7.20 -20.98
CA THR A 125 -20.53 7.96 -21.34
C THR A 125 -21.70 7.08 -21.80
N TRP A 126 -21.42 5.91 -22.33
CA TRP A 126 -22.39 4.90 -22.76
C TRP A 126 -22.96 4.05 -21.62
N CYS A 127 -22.36 4.09 -20.42
CA CYS A 127 -22.71 3.24 -19.29
C CYS A 127 -23.90 3.80 -18.52
N GLY A 128 -25.10 3.23 -18.69
CA GLY A 128 -26.33 3.74 -18.09
C GLY A 128 -26.39 3.65 -16.55
N TRP A 129 -25.61 2.76 -15.93
CA TRP A 129 -25.56 2.60 -14.47
C TRP A 129 -24.40 3.37 -13.81
N CYS A 130 -23.47 3.96 -14.60
CA CYS A 130 -22.33 4.69 -14.08
C CYS A 130 -22.69 5.95 -13.28
N PRO A 131 -23.77 6.69 -13.57
CA PRO A 131 -24.15 7.88 -12.78
C PRO A 131 -24.35 7.60 -11.28
N ARG A 132 -24.61 6.37 -10.85
CA ARG A 132 -24.70 6.02 -9.41
C ARG A 132 -23.35 6.15 -8.70
N VAL A 133 -22.23 5.78 -9.35
CA VAL A 133 -20.88 5.92 -8.78
C VAL A 133 -20.49 7.38 -8.75
N SER A 134 -20.71 8.12 -9.86
CA SER A 134 -20.46 9.56 -9.92
C SER A 134 -21.25 10.32 -8.82
N TYR A 135 -22.50 9.89 -8.53
CA TYR A 135 -23.29 10.48 -7.45
C TYR A 135 -22.70 10.15 -6.06
N ALA A 136 -22.25 8.92 -5.85
CA ALA A 136 -21.59 8.53 -4.61
C ALA A 136 -20.28 9.29 -4.37
N ILE A 137 -19.48 9.49 -5.42
CA ILE A 137 -18.27 10.32 -5.39
C ILE A 137 -18.62 11.76 -5.01
N LYS A 138 -19.68 12.33 -5.62
CA LYS A 138 -20.16 13.67 -5.26
C LYS A 138 -20.51 13.75 -3.76
N LEU A 139 -21.23 12.78 -3.20
CA LEU A 139 -21.55 12.75 -1.77
C LEU A 139 -20.33 12.69 -0.87
N LEU A 140 -19.27 11.97 -1.26
CA LEU A 140 -18.00 11.93 -0.53
C LEU A 140 -17.25 13.27 -0.62
N LYS A 141 -17.25 13.91 -1.79
CA LYS A 141 -16.68 15.27 -1.95
C LYS A 141 -17.42 16.31 -1.12
N ASP A 142 -18.76 16.25 -1.08
CA ASP A 142 -19.59 17.15 -0.28
C ASP A 142 -19.33 16.99 1.24
N GLN A 143 -18.77 15.84 1.68
CA GLN A 143 -18.32 15.59 3.07
C GLN A 143 -16.85 15.98 3.31
N GLU A 144 -16.19 16.60 2.32
CA GLU A 144 -14.75 16.95 2.39
C GLU A 144 -13.87 15.74 2.74
N ALA A 145 -14.25 14.56 2.26
CA ALA A 145 -13.53 13.32 2.55
C ALA A 145 -12.12 13.33 1.91
N ASP A 146 -11.12 12.92 2.68
CA ASP A 146 -9.72 12.81 2.22
C ASP A 146 -9.54 11.63 1.24
N VAL A 147 -10.11 11.78 0.06
CA VAL A 147 -10.12 10.77 -1.01
C VAL A 147 -9.65 11.39 -2.32
N SER A 148 -8.73 10.73 -2.98
CA SER A 148 -8.34 11.01 -4.37
C SER A 148 -9.23 10.18 -5.30
N PHE A 149 -10.00 10.83 -6.17
CA PHE A 149 -10.83 10.17 -7.17
C PHE A 149 -10.16 10.22 -8.54
N VAL A 150 -10.28 9.13 -9.30
CA VAL A 150 -9.76 9.02 -10.68
C VAL A 150 -10.82 8.32 -11.53
N ALA A 151 -11.47 9.04 -12.45
CA ALA A 151 -12.40 8.46 -13.40
C ALA A 151 -11.65 7.93 -14.63
N VAL A 152 -11.66 6.61 -14.79
CA VAL A 152 -11.00 5.90 -15.89
C VAL A 152 -12.05 5.58 -16.96
N HIS A 153 -12.13 6.44 -17.98
CA HIS A 153 -13.10 6.32 -19.06
C HIS A 153 -12.73 5.25 -20.07
N ASN A 154 -13.72 4.47 -20.50
CA ASN A 154 -13.60 3.43 -21.50
C ASN A 154 -14.52 3.69 -22.71
N GLY A 155 -13.96 3.56 -23.93
CA GLY A 155 -14.73 3.55 -25.18
C GLY A 155 -15.46 4.84 -25.53
N ASP A 156 -14.98 5.97 -25.01
CA ASP A 156 -15.51 7.32 -25.30
C ASP A 156 -14.38 8.34 -25.52
N GLN A 157 -14.73 9.63 -25.67
CA GLN A 157 -13.81 10.71 -25.99
C GLN A 157 -12.80 11.03 -24.91
N MET A 158 -13.01 10.50 -23.68
CA MET A 158 -12.17 10.72 -22.50
C MET A 158 -11.25 9.54 -22.22
N THR A 159 -11.32 8.49 -23.02
CA THR A 159 -10.49 7.29 -22.88
C THR A 159 -9.02 7.61 -23.15
N ILE A 160 -8.12 7.18 -22.27
CA ILE A 160 -6.66 7.29 -22.42
C ILE A 160 -6.01 5.97 -22.84
N SER A 161 -4.74 6.08 -23.32
CA SER A 161 -3.91 4.94 -23.71
C SER A 161 -3.54 4.16 -22.49
N GLY A 162 -3.83 3.49 -21.74
CA GLY A 162 -3.46 2.80 -20.49
C GLY A 162 -4.68 2.24 -19.79
N GLU A 163 -5.88 2.72 -20.19
CA GLU A 163 -7.15 2.25 -19.65
C GLU A 163 -7.25 0.72 -19.70
N ALA A 164 -6.99 0.14 -20.88
CA ALA A 164 -7.13 -1.29 -21.09
C ALA A 164 -6.19 -2.10 -20.18
N ALA A 165 -4.98 -1.61 -19.92
CA ALA A 165 -4.03 -2.26 -19.03
C ALA A 165 -4.51 -2.23 -17.57
N LEU A 166 -5.02 -1.08 -17.08
CA LEU A 166 -5.62 -0.97 -15.75
C LEU A 166 -6.83 -1.89 -15.61
N ARG A 167 -7.76 -1.80 -16.57
CA ARG A 167 -8.98 -2.61 -16.59
C ARG A 167 -8.69 -4.10 -16.56
N GLN A 168 -7.74 -4.56 -17.37
CA GLN A 168 -7.34 -5.96 -17.40
C GLN A 168 -6.69 -6.41 -16.08
N PHE A 169 -5.82 -5.57 -15.52
CA PHE A 169 -5.14 -5.87 -14.26
C PHE A 169 -6.12 -6.07 -13.10
N PHE A 170 -7.12 -5.18 -13.00
CA PHE A 170 -8.13 -5.28 -11.94
C PHE A 170 -9.27 -6.24 -12.26
N GLY A 171 -9.24 -6.94 -13.41
CA GLY A 171 -10.29 -7.88 -13.83
C GLY A 171 -11.64 -7.21 -14.04
N VAL A 172 -11.67 -5.94 -14.44
CA VAL A 172 -12.90 -5.17 -14.67
C VAL A 172 -13.56 -5.66 -15.96
N ASN A 173 -14.67 -6.39 -15.82
CA ASN A 173 -15.44 -6.98 -16.91
C ASN A 173 -16.84 -6.36 -17.07
N SER A 174 -17.22 -5.45 -16.20
CA SER A 174 -18.51 -4.76 -16.20
C SER A 174 -18.36 -3.32 -15.73
N PHE A 175 -19.33 -2.47 -16.13
CA PHE A 175 -19.37 -1.06 -15.77
C PHE A 175 -20.70 -0.70 -15.10
N PRO A 176 -20.70 0.17 -14.07
CA PRO A 176 -19.52 0.74 -13.42
C PRO A 176 -18.79 -0.29 -12.54
N THR A 177 -17.49 -0.14 -12.42
CA THR A 177 -16.69 -0.80 -11.40
C THR A 177 -15.77 0.25 -10.78
N ALA A 178 -15.85 0.45 -9.47
CA ALA A 178 -14.94 1.32 -8.75
C ALA A 178 -14.05 0.48 -7.82
N ILE A 179 -12.77 0.82 -7.76
CA ILE A 179 -11.75 0.12 -6.97
C ILE A 179 -11.22 1.08 -5.91
N ILE A 180 -11.27 0.64 -4.65
CA ILE A 180 -10.76 1.36 -3.49
C ILE A 180 -9.34 0.89 -3.22
N ASN A 181 -8.39 1.82 -3.14
CA ASN A 181 -6.98 1.56 -2.79
C ASN A 181 -6.34 0.46 -3.67
N ARG A 182 -6.78 0.29 -4.91
CA ARG A 182 -6.32 -0.78 -5.81
C ARG A 182 -6.45 -2.20 -5.25
N GLU A 183 -7.17 -2.36 -4.14
CA GLU A 183 -7.30 -3.61 -3.38
C GLU A 183 -8.70 -4.20 -3.45
N ALA A 184 -9.72 -3.36 -3.31
CA ALA A 184 -11.08 -3.83 -3.14
C ALA A 184 -12.07 -3.16 -4.11
N THR A 185 -12.94 -3.95 -4.73
CA THR A 185 -14.07 -3.38 -5.46
C THR A 185 -15.03 -2.68 -4.49
N TRP A 186 -15.42 -1.44 -4.82
CA TRP A 186 -16.49 -0.75 -4.11
C TRP A 186 -17.82 -1.43 -4.40
N SER A 187 -18.25 -2.29 -3.49
CA SER A 187 -19.35 -3.23 -3.69
C SER A 187 -20.72 -2.67 -3.30
N GLY A 188 -21.76 -3.33 -3.80
CA GLY A 188 -23.15 -3.01 -3.47
C GLY A 188 -23.67 -1.79 -4.21
N ASN A 189 -24.66 -1.11 -3.60
CA ASN A 189 -25.18 0.17 -4.08
C ASN A 189 -24.24 1.28 -3.58
N GLN A 190 -23.37 1.79 -4.43
CA GLN A 190 -22.32 2.74 -4.06
C GLN A 190 -22.84 3.94 -3.25
N PRO A 191 -23.94 4.64 -3.62
CA PRO A 191 -24.48 5.72 -2.78
C PRO A 191 -24.98 5.25 -1.41
N GLY A 192 -25.40 4.00 -1.26
CA GLY A 192 -25.78 3.38 0.00
C GLY A 192 -24.61 2.79 0.81
N ASN A 193 -23.39 2.74 0.23
CA ASN A 193 -22.21 2.11 0.84
C ASN A 193 -20.99 3.04 0.86
N LEU A 194 -21.16 4.30 1.24
CA LEU A 194 -20.06 5.26 1.39
C LEU A 194 -19.06 4.81 2.48
N ALA A 195 -19.56 4.09 3.48
CA ALA A 195 -18.76 3.59 4.61
C ALA A 195 -17.59 2.70 4.17
N GLN A 196 -17.70 1.98 3.04
CA GLN A 196 -16.60 1.17 2.55
C GLN A 196 -15.39 2.04 2.16
N VAL A 197 -15.61 3.25 1.66
CA VAL A 197 -14.55 4.23 1.36
C VAL A 197 -14.11 4.96 2.62
N THR A 198 -15.05 5.51 3.39
CA THR A 198 -14.74 6.37 4.55
C THR A 198 -14.08 5.60 5.69
N SER A 199 -14.29 4.29 5.82
CA SER A 199 -13.60 3.45 6.80
C SER A 199 -12.09 3.28 6.55
N GLU A 200 -11.62 3.63 5.35
CA GLU A 200 -10.19 3.64 5.01
C GLU A 200 -9.50 4.96 5.37
N ILE A 201 -10.26 6.05 5.55
CA ILE A 201 -9.75 7.38 5.87
C ILE A 201 -9.18 7.39 7.29
N GLY A 202 -8.03 8.05 7.46
CA GLY A 202 -7.40 8.21 8.77
C GLY A 202 -6.70 6.96 9.31
N LYS A 203 -6.67 5.86 8.56
CA LYS A 203 -5.75 4.75 8.85
C LYS A 203 -4.30 5.24 8.70
N LYS A 204 -3.38 4.47 9.27
CA LYS A 204 -1.95 4.74 9.16
C LYS A 204 -1.39 4.21 7.84
N ALA A 205 -0.48 4.99 7.25
CA ALA A 205 0.34 4.57 6.11
C ALA A 205 1.83 4.67 6.48
N TYR A 206 2.66 3.89 5.83
CA TYR A 206 4.11 3.90 6.04
C TYR A 206 4.86 4.56 4.88
N SER A 207 4.16 5.41 4.14
CA SER A 207 4.73 6.36 3.20
C SER A 207 3.81 7.57 3.05
N SER A 208 4.37 8.70 2.62
CA SER A 208 3.61 9.92 2.34
C SER A 208 4.00 10.48 0.98
N VAL A 209 2.99 10.80 0.18
CA VAL A 209 3.15 11.48 -1.11
C VAL A 209 2.97 12.98 -0.91
N ALA A 210 3.79 13.79 -1.57
CA ALA A 210 3.63 15.23 -1.68
C ALA A 210 3.90 15.68 -3.12
N ILE A 211 3.14 16.68 -3.59
CA ILE A 211 3.20 17.18 -4.94
C ILE A 211 3.53 18.68 -4.89
N GLU A 212 4.48 19.09 -5.70
CA GLU A 212 4.79 20.49 -5.98
C GLU A 212 4.60 20.72 -7.47
N SER A 213 3.95 21.80 -7.85
CA SER A 213 3.75 22.09 -9.26
C SER A 213 3.81 23.59 -9.55
N SER A 214 4.24 23.92 -10.75
CA SER A 214 4.24 25.27 -11.28
C SER A 214 3.84 25.27 -12.75
N LEU A 215 3.27 26.37 -13.19
CA LEU A 215 2.78 26.54 -14.55
C LEU A 215 3.32 27.84 -15.16
N ASP A 216 3.92 27.72 -16.34
CA ASP A 216 4.32 28.87 -17.19
C ASP A 216 3.61 28.75 -18.54
N GLY A 217 2.59 29.59 -18.74
CA GLY A 217 1.68 29.46 -19.88
C GLY A 217 0.97 28.10 -19.89
N ARG A 218 1.38 27.19 -20.78
CA ARG A 218 0.90 25.80 -20.82
C ARG A 218 1.99 24.77 -20.50
N GLN A 219 3.16 25.24 -20.06
CA GLN A 219 4.24 24.37 -19.58
C GLN A 219 4.04 24.07 -18.10
N LEU A 220 3.68 22.84 -17.80
CA LEU A 220 3.49 22.34 -16.46
C LEU A 220 4.76 21.63 -16.00
N SER A 221 5.31 22.06 -14.86
CA SER A 221 6.39 21.40 -14.16
C SER A 221 5.85 20.80 -12.87
N VAL A 222 6.10 19.52 -12.64
CA VAL A 222 5.63 18.81 -11.44
C VAL A 222 6.78 18.05 -10.80
N THR A 223 6.94 18.21 -9.49
CA THR A 223 7.79 17.35 -8.67
C THR A 223 6.90 16.53 -7.73
N VAL A 224 6.91 15.20 -7.90
CA VAL A 224 6.28 14.29 -6.95
C VAL A 224 7.32 13.73 -6.01
N LYS A 225 7.04 13.79 -4.71
CA LYS A 225 7.92 13.35 -3.63
C LYS A 225 7.27 12.21 -2.87
N LEU A 226 8.09 11.23 -2.49
CA LEU A 226 7.67 10.09 -1.67
C LEU A 226 8.59 9.98 -0.46
N LYS A 227 8.04 10.13 0.75
CA LYS A 227 8.72 9.91 2.02
C LYS A 227 8.48 8.48 2.47
N MET A 228 9.55 7.75 2.76
CA MET A 228 9.51 6.36 3.21
C MET A 228 9.43 6.31 4.73
N GLY A 229 8.38 5.74 5.28
CA GLY A 229 8.27 5.46 6.72
C GLY A 229 8.86 4.11 7.12
N PHE A 230 9.13 3.28 6.13
CA PHE A 230 9.71 1.95 6.27
C PHE A 230 10.70 1.71 5.11
N SER A 231 11.55 0.67 5.22
CA SER A 231 12.38 0.24 4.09
C SER A 231 11.61 -0.74 3.23
N TYR A 232 11.55 -0.46 1.93
CA TYR A 232 10.96 -1.34 0.92
C TYR A 232 12.06 -1.95 0.07
N GLU A 233 11.84 -3.12 -0.48
CA GLU A 233 12.75 -3.67 -1.50
C GLU A 233 12.57 -2.90 -2.82
N GLN A 234 11.33 -2.72 -3.21
CA GLN A 234 10.91 -1.90 -4.35
C GLN A 234 9.53 -1.29 -4.06
N ILE A 235 9.27 -0.12 -4.64
CA ILE A 235 7.97 0.55 -4.56
C ILE A 235 7.69 1.22 -5.90
N ARG A 236 6.43 1.47 -6.22
CA ARG A 236 6.02 2.23 -7.40
C ARG A 236 5.54 3.60 -7.00
N LEU A 237 5.92 4.60 -7.80
CA LEU A 237 5.43 5.97 -7.67
C LEU A 237 4.74 6.38 -8.97
N GLY A 238 3.47 6.73 -8.89
CA GLY A 238 2.66 7.18 -10.01
C GLY A 238 2.24 8.64 -9.88
N LEU A 239 1.99 9.27 -11.03
CA LEU A 239 1.45 10.62 -11.12
C LEU A 239 0.50 10.72 -12.30
N PHE A 240 -0.72 11.18 -12.02
CA PHE A 240 -1.79 11.39 -12.98
C PHE A 240 -2.16 12.87 -13.09
N LEU A 241 -2.54 13.29 -14.30
CA LEU A 241 -3.22 14.56 -14.57
C LEU A 241 -4.70 14.28 -14.80
N LEU A 242 -5.54 14.95 -14.06
CA LEU A 242 -6.99 14.86 -14.16
C LEU A 242 -7.57 16.18 -14.64
N GLU A 243 -8.77 16.14 -15.22
CA GLU A 243 -9.55 17.32 -15.62
C GLU A 243 -10.99 17.21 -15.14
N ASP A 244 -11.50 18.26 -14.54
CA ASP A 244 -12.88 18.40 -14.09
C ASP A 244 -13.71 19.19 -15.12
N ASP A 245 -15.05 19.24 -14.91
CA ASP A 245 -16.03 19.98 -15.73
C ASP A 245 -16.01 19.63 -17.23
N LEU A 246 -15.73 18.38 -17.56
CA LEU A 246 -15.91 17.90 -18.93
C LEU A 246 -17.38 17.59 -19.18
N ARG A 247 -17.96 18.20 -20.24
CA ARG A 247 -19.39 18.13 -20.53
C ARG A 247 -19.69 17.28 -21.75
N TYR A 248 -20.26 16.09 -21.48
CA TYR A 248 -20.75 15.16 -22.50
C TYR A 248 -22.11 14.63 -22.09
N ASN A 249 -22.88 14.11 -23.03
CA ASN A 249 -24.09 13.38 -22.71
C ASN A 249 -23.75 12.02 -22.10
N GLN A 250 -24.46 11.63 -21.06
CA GLN A 250 -24.25 10.40 -20.33
C GLN A 250 -25.51 9.53 -20.40
N SER A 251 -25.38 8.27 -20.79
CA SER A 251 -26.48 7.30 -20.60
C SER A 251 -26.82 7.21 -19.11
N ASN A 252 -28.11 7.30 -18.75
CA ASN A 252 -28.57 7.29 -17.37
C ASN A 252 -29.81 6.40 -17.18
N TYR A 253 -29.63 5.27 -16.48
CA TYR A 253 -30.70 4.36 -16.11
C TYR A 253 -31.03 4.44 -14.61
N THR A 254 -30.42 5.42 -13.91
CA THR A 254 -30.59 5.65 -12.48
C THR A 254 -31.61 6.76 -12.22
N SER A 255 -32.01 6.93 -10.98
CA SER A 255 -32.82 8.08 -10.52
C SER A 255 -31.97 9.31 -10.19
N TYR A 256 -30.65 9.19 -10.20
CA TYR A 256 -29.75 10.31 -9.96
C TYR A 256 -29.68 11.20 -11.20
N TYR A 257 -29.43 12.50 -11.01
CA TYR A 257 -29.35 13.49 -12.08
C TYR A 257 -30.62 13.57 -12.95
N SER A 258 -31.78 13.34 -12.32
CA SER A 258 -33.08 13.35 -13.02
C SER A 258 -33.45 14.73 -13.58
N ASP A 259 -32.91 15.79 -13.00
CA ASP A 259 -33.10 17.20 -13.41
C ASP A 259 -32.50 17.50 -14.79
N ILE A 260 -31.46 16.78 -15.20
CA ILE A 260 -30.82 16.93 -16.53
C ILE A 260 -31.07 15.71 -17.45
N THR A 261 -31.84 14.70 -16.99
CA THR A 261 -32.08 13.47 -17.75
C THR A 261 -33.34 13.59 -18.60
N ASN A 262 -33.19 13.39 -19.92
CA ASN A 262 -34.29 13.25 -20.85
C ASN A 262 -34.31 11.84 -21.43
N GLY A 263 -35.39 11.08 -21.16
CA GLY A 263 -35.46 9.66 -21.48
C GLY A 263 -34.42 8.87 -20.68
N GLN A 264 -33.40 8.33 -21.37
CA GLN A 264 -32.29 7.59 -20.77
C GLN A 264 -30.94 8.31 -20.95
N THR A 265 -30.95 9.62 -21.15
CA THR A 265 -29.75 10.43 -21.41
C THR A 265 -29.72 11.67 -20.53
N ALA A 266 -28.73 11.78 -19.68
CA ALA A 266 -28.41 13.01 -18.96
C ALA A 266 -27.67 13.96 -19.92
N ILE A 267 -28.28 15.09 -20.23
CA ILE A 267 -27.81 16.06 -21.22
C ILE A 267 -26.79 17.01 -20.57
N GLY A 268 -25.60 17.10 -21.17
CA GLY A 268 -24.53 17.97 -20.65
C GLY A 268 -24.05 17.56 -19.27
N PHE A 269 -24.06 16.27 -18.98
CA PHE A 269 -23.53 15.69 -17.74
C PHE A 269 -22.09 16.14 -17.50
N ILE A 270 -21.79 16.49 -16.26
CA ILE A 270 -20.46 16.93 -15.84
C ILE A 270 -19.65 15.69 -15.42
N HIS A 271 -18.55 15.47 -16.12
CA HIS A 271 -17.57 14.45 -15.78
C HIS A 271 -16.40 15.12 -15.07
N ASP A 272 -16.21 14.77 -13.81
CA ASP A 272 -15.11 15.21 -12.96
C ASP A 272 -14.08 14.10 -12.75
N ASP A 273 -12.90 14.47 -12.23
CA ASP A 273 -11.80 13.56 -11.91
C ASP A 273 -11.30 12.73 -13.11
N VAL A 274 -11.55 13.19 -14.32
CA VAL A 274 -11.28 12.42 -15.55
C VAL A 274 -9.77 12.28 -15.76
N LEU A 275 -9.28 11.05 -15.83
CA LEU A 275 -7.87 10.78 -16.12
C LEU A 275 -7.53 11.17 -17.56
N ARG A 276 -6.66 12.20 -17.71
CA ARG A 276 -6.26 12.77 -19.00
C ARG A 276 -4.86 12.37 -19.44
N HIS A 277 -3.96 12.19 -18.49
CA HIS A 277 -2.58 11.82 -18.76
C HIS A 277 -1.96 11.10 -17.59
N SER A 278 -1.11 10.12 -17.88
CA SER A 278 -0.22 9.50 -16.90
C SER A 278 1.21 9.94 -17.18
N PHE A 279 1.82 10.61 -16.23
CA PHE A 279 3.24 11.02 -16.33
C PHE A 279 4.20 9.85 -16.15
N SER A 280 3.78 8.87 -15.37
CA SER A 280 4.51 7.63 -15.09
C SER A 280 3.96 6.47 -15.93
N ASN A 281 4.56 5.29 -15.78
CA ASN A 281 3.83 4.07 -16.10
C ASN A 281 2.47 4.10 -15.40
N ILE A 282 1.42 3.57 -16.05
CA ILE A 282 0.05 3.61 -15.51
C ILE A 282 -0.09 2.91 -14.14
N PHE A 283 0.81 2.01 -13.81
CA PHE A 283 0.91 1.36 -12.51
C PHE A 283 1.89 2.04 -11.54
N GLY A 284 2.53 3.13 -11.96
CA GLY A 284 3.66 3.78 -11.31
C GLY A 284 5.01 3.27 -11.81
N ASP A 285 6.01 4.14 -11.74
CA ASP A 285 7.40 3.81 -12.06
C ASP A 285 8.08 3.13 -10.87
N VAL A 286 8.93 2.15 -11.14
CA VAL A 286 9.63 1.38 -10.10
C VAL A 286 10.75 2.22 -9.48
N ILE A 287 10.79 2.23 -8.15
CA ILE A 287 11.86 2.77 -7.34
C ILE A 287 12.44 1.63 -6.51
N SER A 288 13.77 1.52 -6.42
CA SER A 288 14.45 0.44 -5.70
C SER A 288 15.79 0.91 -5.14
N GLY A 289 16.47 0.01 -4.42
CA GLY A 289 17.79 0.23 -3.87
C GLY A 289 17.80 1.25 -2.74
N GLU A 290 18.83 2.10 -2.68
CA GLU A 290 19.00 3.08 -1.59
C GLU A 290 17.89 4.15 -1.50
N ASN A 291 17.09 4.30 -2.55
CA ASN A 291 16.02 5.30 -2.61
C ASN A 291 14.77 4.90 -1.80
N VAL A 292 14.64 3.63 -1.40
CA VAL A 292 13.44 3.09 -0.71
C VAL A 292 13.70 2.73 0.75
N GLY A 293 14.83 3.19 1.32
CA GLY A 293 15.19 2.98 2.74
C GLY A 293 14.33 3.80 3.69
N HIS A 294 14.25 3.34 4.95
CA HIS A 294 13.59 4.07 6.04
C HIS A 294 14.04 5.53 6.12
N ASP A 295 13.11 6.44 6.32
CA ASP A 295 13.30 7.90 6.43
C ASP A 295 13.82 8.59 5.16
N LYS A 296 13.98 7.88 4.05
CA LYS A 296 14.40 8.46 2.77
C LYS A 296 13.26 9.23 2.11
N ILE A 297 13.67 10.23 1.33
CA ILE A 297 12.78 10.97 0.42
C ILE A 297 13.28 10.72 -0.99
N TYR A 298 12.40 10.20 -1.82
CA TYR A 298 12.59 10.13 -3.26
C TYR A 298 11.81 11.23 -3.95
N SER A 299 12.39 11.87 -4.96
CA SER A 299 11.73 12.91 -5.76
C SER A 299 11.89 12.61 -7.24
N LYS A 300 10.81 12.84 -8.00
CA LYS A 300 10.82 12.72 -9.45
C LYS A 300 10.15 13.93 -10.09
N GLU A 301 10.83 14.49 -11.09
CA GLU A 301 10.37 15.65 -11.84
C GLU A 301 9.76 15.23 -13.18
N PHE A 302 8.71 15.94 -13.58
CA PHE A 302 8.03 15.77 -14.85
C PHE A 302 7.78 17.14 -15.49
N GLN A 303 7.83 17.17 -16.83
CA GLN A 303 7.50 18.32 -17.64
C GLN A 303 6.41 17.90 -18.63
N TYR A 304 5.40 18.76 -18.82
CA TYR A 304 4.31 18.47 -19.71
C TYR A 304 3.77 19.73 -20.36
N THR A 305 3.64 19.71 -21.68
CA THR A 305 2.94 20.78 -22.41
C THR A 305 1.46 20.45 -22.45
N ILE A 306 0.65 21.16 -21.68
CA ILE A 306 -0.80 20.96 -21.60
C ILE A 306 -1.42 21.22 -22.98
N PRO A 307 -2.15 20.26 -23.57
CA PRO A 307 -2.84 20.43 -24.85
C PRO A 307 -3.81 21.64 -24.84
N PRO A 308 -3.98 22.35 -25.96
CA PRO A 308 -4.93 23.48 -26.06
C PRO A 308 -6.38 23.09 -25.71
N SER A 309 -6.76 21.85 -25.91
CA SER A 309 -8.08 21.30 -25.60
C SER A 309 -8.38 21.14 -24.13
N PHE A 310 -7.35 21.17 -23.23
CA PHE A 310 -7.55 21.06 -21.79
C PHE A 310 -7.74 22.45 -21.19
N LYS A 311 -8.67 22.55 -20.23
CA LYS A 311 -8.92 23.77 -19.45
C LYS A 311 -8.01 23.77 -18.23
N ILE A 312 -7.03 24.67 -18.20
CA ILE A 312 -5.99 24.71 -17.15
C ILE A 312 -6.60 24.85 -15.77
N GLU A 313 -7.62 25.69 -15.62
CA GLU A 313 -8.33 25.96 -14.37
C GLU A 313 -9.05 24.73 -13.77
N ASN A 314 -9.29 23.71 -14.59
CA ASN A 314 -9.98 22.48 -14.19
C ASN A 314 -8.99 21.30 -13.97
N LEU A 315 -7.68 21.56 -14.10
CA LEU A 315 -6.68 20.52 -13.97
C LEU A 315 -6.26 20.30 -12.51
N LYS A 316 -6.05 19.05 -12.16
CA LYS A 316 -5.49 18.63 -10.88
C LYS A 316 -4.58 17.43 -11.04
N LEU A 317 -3.79 17.17 -10.03
CA LEU A 317 -2.81 16.09 -9.98
C LEU A 317 -3.21 15.05 -8.93
N VAL A 318 -2.94 13.79 -9.20
CA VAL A 318 -3.01 12.70 -8.21
C VAL A 318 -1.71 11.92 -8.26
N GLY A 319 -0.95 12.00 -7.16
CA GLY A 319 0.22 11.16 -6.93
C GLY A 319 -0.17 9.95 -6.08
N PHE A 320 0.44 8.79 -6.34
CA PHE A 320 0.21 7.59 -5.54
C PHE A 320 1.47 6.75 -5.42
N ALA A 321 1.58 6.04 -4.29
CA ALA A 321 2.57 4.99 -4.06
C ALA A 321 1.87 3.64 -4.02
N ALA A 322 2.46 2.62 -4.65
CA ALA A 322 1.93 1.27 -4.72
C ALA A 322 3.02 0.23 -4.47
N ASP A 323 2.64 -0.94 -3.97
CA ASP A 323 3.54 -2.08 -3.84
C ASP A 323 4.05 -2.53 -5.22
N PHE A 324 5.30 -2.96 -5.27
CA PHE A 324 5.90 -3.37 -6.53
C PHE A 324 5.33 -4.69 -7.04
N GLU A 325 5.17 -5.68 -6.18
CA GLU A 325 4.78 -7.03 -6.58
C GLU A 325 3.29 -7.11 -6.93
N ASP A 326 2.46 -6.70 -5.98
CA ASP A 326 1.01 -6.86 -6.07
C ASP A 326 0.34 -5.62 -6.71
N ARG A 327 1.07 -4.49 -6.85
CA ARG A 327 0.61 -3.20 -7.39
C ARG A 327 -0.56 -2.58 -6.63
N TYR A 328 -0.84 -3.07 -5.42
CA TYR A 328 -1.85 -2.47 -4.59
C TYR A 328 -1.33 -1.19 -3.94
N PHE A 329 -2.25 -0.43 -3.43
CA PHE A 329 -2.05 0.93 -2.99
C PHE A 329 -1.39 0.99 -1.60
N ILE A 330 -0.49 1.97 -1.43
CA ILE A 330 0.12 2.28 -0.15
C ILE A 330 -0.36 3.64 0.37
N ASN A 331 -0.32 4.69 -0.46
CA ASN A 331 -0.84 6.03 -0.13
C ASN A 331 -1.03 6.87 -1.39
N SER A 332 -1.85 7.93 -1.31
CA SER A 332 -2.03 8.92 -2.39
C SER A 332 -2.05 10.34 -1.89
N ARG A 333 -2.07 11.27 -2.83
CA ARG A 333 -2.31 12.68 -2.60
C ARG A 333 -2.88 13.32 -3.85
N SER A 334 -3.94 14.12 -3.71
CA SER A 334 -4.41 15.03 -4.74
C SER A 334 -3.87 16.45 -4.49
N SER A 335 -3.70 17.22 -5.58
CA SER A 335 -3.21 18.61 -5.54
C SER A 335 -3.80 19.40 -6.70
N ASN A 336 -4.17 20.65 -6.48
CA ASN A 336 -4.43 21.57 -7.57
C ASN A 336 -3.12 22.01 -8.23
N ILE A 337 -3.19 22.48 -9.48
CA ILE A 337 -2.02 23.02 -10.16
C ILE A 337 -1.55 24.30 -9.44
N GLY A 338 -0.25 24.39 -9.18
CA GLY A 338 0.38 25.54 -8.48
C GLY A 338 0.44 25.39 -6.97
N GLU A 339 -0.08 24.32 -6.39
CA GLU A 339 0.08 24.02 -4.97
C GLU A 339 1.43 23.36 -4.68
N ASN A 340 1.95 23.62 -3.47
CA ASN A 340 3.14 22.98 -2.94
C ASN A 340 2.80 22.31 -1.62
N GLN A 341 2.88 20.99 -1.59
CA GLN A 341 2.44 20.19 -0.45
C GLN A 341 3.60 19.76 0.45
N ASN A 342 3.31 19.63 1.75
CA ASN A 342 4.15 18.95 2.72
C ASN A 342 3.67 17.51 2.93
N PHE A 343 4.55 16.64 3.43
CA PHE A 343 4.17 15.32 3.91
C PHE A 343 3.18 15.41 5.08
N GLN A 344 2.37 14.38 5.27
CA GLN A 344 1.34 14.32 6.31
C GLN A 344 1.70 13.28 7.39
N PRO A 345 2.58 13.60 8.36
CA PRO A 345 2.82 12.71 9.49
C PRO A 345 1.52 12.51 10.29
N VAL A 346 1.42 11.41 11.01
CA VAL A 346 0.42 11.24 12.07
C VAL A 346 0.95 11.97 13.31
N ASP A 347 0.11 12.78 13.93
CA ASP A 347 0.43 13.53 15.17
C ASP A 347 0.59 12.59 16.37
#